data_26247b62324158db6af9831d8df3dfaa
#
_entry.id   26247b62324158db6af9831d8df3dfaa
#
_cell.length_a   1.000
_cell.length_b   1.000
_cell.length_c   1.000
_cell.angle_alpha   90.00
_cell.angle_beta   90.00
_cell.angle_gamma   90.00
#
_symmetry.space_group_name_H-M   'P 1'
#
loop_
_entity.id
_entity.type
_entity.pdbx_description
1 polymer ?
#
loop_
_entity_poly.entity_id
_entity_poly.type
_entity_poly.pdbx_seq_one_letter_code
_entity_poly.pdbx_strand_id
1 'polypeptide(L)'
;MLKHKTDQDKKQPFLLTRGGYDVIAASMGGLMGVTGDPEGGPVKVGVAMTDLMTALYAHGAIMAALIQRDKTGQGQKIDCNLLSTQVSAMTHLAGNWLNADQISKRSNK
;
A
#
# COMPACT_ATOMS: atom_id res chain seq x y z
N MET A 1 -30.43 19.12 -4.90
CA MET A 1 -29.24 19.88 -5.31
C MET A 1 -28.22 18.92 -5.89
N LEU A 2 -28.21 18.74 -7.23
CA LEU A 2 -27.33 17.81 -7.94
C LEU A 2 -25.94 18.45 -8.02
N LYS A 3 -24.94 17.82 -7.39
CA LYS A 3 -23.54 18.23 -7.53
C LYS A 3 -23.09 17.93 -8.96
N HIS A 4 -22.75 18.96 -9.72
CA HIS A 4 -22.05 18.83 -10.99
C HIS A 4 -20.73 18.08 -10.78
N LYS A 5 -20.58 16.89 -11.39
CA LYS A 5 -19.29 16.21 -11.50
C LYS A 5 -18.37 17.07 -12.38
N THR A 6 -17.21 17.42 -11.89
CA THR A 6 -16.20 18.16 -12.65
C THR A 6 -15.56 17.26 -13.71
N ASP A 7 -15.04 17.85 -14.80
CA ASP A 7 -14.37 17.10 -15.88
C ASP A 7 -13.15 16.31 -15.43
N GLN A 8 -12.59 16.60 -14.25
CA GLN A 8 -11.53 15.82 -13.63
C GLN A 8 -12.02 14.44 -13.13
N ASP A 9 -13.30 14.33 -12.70
CA ASP A 9 -13.89 13.07 -12.27
C ASP A 9 -14.08 12.08 -13.44
N LYS A 10 -14.05 12.57 -14.69
CA LYS A 10 -14.22 11.74 -15.90
C LYS A 10 -12.91 11.09 -16.37
N LYS A 11 -11.74 11.54 -15.90
CA LYS A 11 -10.42 11.05 -16.37
C LYS A 11 -9.76 9.97 -15.53
N GLN A 12 -10.37 9.53 -14.40
CA GLN A 12 -9.85 8.44 -13.59
C GLN A 12 -10.86 7.29 -13.37
N PRO A 13 -11.53 6.76 -14.42
CA PRO A 13 -12.58 5.74 -14.19
C PRO A 13 -12.02 4.36 -13.87
N PHE A 14 -10.75 4.04 -14.23
CA PHE A 14 -10.26 2.67 -14.21
C PHE A 14 -9.74 2.21 -12.85
N LEU A 15 -9.15 3.08 -12.05
CA LEU A 15 -8.58 2.72 -10.74
C LEU A 15 -9.59 2.84 -9.59
N LEU A 16 -10.57 3.75 -9.70
CA LEU A 16 -11.55 4.01 -8.65
C LEU A 16 -12.61 2.91 -8.49
N THR A 17 -12.76 2.05 -9.48
CA THR A 17 -13.77 0.97 -9.50
C THR A 17 -13.21 -0.41 -9.21
N ARG A 18 -11.89 -0.55 -9.03
CA ARG A 18 -11.27 -1.83 -8.69
C ARG A 18 -11.42 -2.12 -7.22
N GLY A 19 -11.99 -3.29 -6.88
CA GLY A 19 -11.96 -3.83 -5.54
C GLY A 19 -10.50 -4.06 -5.09
N GLY A 20 -10.16 -3.60 -3.89
CA GLY A 20 -8.86 -3.84 -3.28
C GLY A 20 -8.90 -5.10 -2.42
N TYR A 21 -8.00 -6.04 -2.71
CA TYR A 21 -7.74 -7.21 -1.89
C TYR A 21 -6.24 -7.27 -1.58
N ASP A 22 -5.89 -7.85 -0.44
CA ASP A 22 -4.51 -8.09 -0.02
C ASP A 22 -3.63 -8.64 -1.16
N VAL A 23 -4.05 -9.74 -1.78
CA VAL A 23 -3.29 -10.39 -2.85
C VAL A 23 -3.10 -9.49 -4.09
N ILE A 24 -4.06 -8.64 -4.40
CA ILE A 24 -3.94 -7.70 -5.52
C ILE A 24 -2.90 -6.63 -5.20
N ALA A 25 -2.96 -6.05 -4.00
CA ALA A 25 -1.98 -5.06 -3.56
C ALA A 25 -0.57 -5.67 -3.42
N ALA A 26 -0.46 -6.88 -2.87
CA ALA A 26 0.80 -7.62 -2.77
C ALA A 26 1.42 -7.92 -4.13
N SER A 27 0.60 -8.28 -5.12
CA SER A 27 1.04 -8.52 -6.50
C SER A 27 1.51 -7.22 -7.17
N MET A 28 0.67 -6.19 -7.14
CA MET A 28 0.97 -4.89 -7.77
C MET A 28 2.15 -4.17 -7.10
N GLY A 29 2.27 -4.29 -5.79
CA GLY A 29 3.34 -3.68 -4.99
C GLY A 29 4.65 -4.47 -4.96
N GLY A 30 4.73 -5.59 -5.70
CA GLY A 30 5.97 -6.33 -5.91
C GLY A 30 6.31 -7.40 -4.87
N LEU A 31 5.54 -7.55 -3.78
CA LEU A 31 5.84 -8.52 -2.71
C LEU A 31 5.90 -9.96 -3.23
N MET A 32 4.95 -10.34 -4.09
CA MET A 32 4.92 -11.69 -4.67
C MET A 32 6.08 -11.95 -5.63
N GLY A 33 6.63 -10.90 -6.22
CA GLY A 33 7.78 -11.00 -7.14
C GLY A 33 9.09 -11.33 -6.42
N VAL A 34 9.20 -11.00 -5.14
CA VAL A 34 10.41 -11.22 -4.31
C VAL A 34 10.21 -12.32 -3.26
N THR A 35 9.05 -12.98 -3.26
CA THR A 35 8.69 -14.03 -2.31
C THR A 35 8.68 -15.40 -3.00
N GLY A 36 9.21 -16.41 -2.33
CA GLY A 36 9.22 -17.81 -2.79
C GLY A 36 10.54 -18.27 -3.38
N ASP A 37 10.52 -19.45 -3.99
CA ASP A 37 11.67 -20.07 -4.61
C ASP A 37 12.19 -19.24 -5.80
N PRO A 38 13.52 -19.05 -5.97
CA PRO A 38 14.10 -18.34 -7.11
C PRO A 38 13.67 -18.88 -8.47
N GLU A 39 13.56 -20.19 -8.58
CA GLU A 39 13.17 -20.89 -9.81
C GLU A 39 11.65 -21.07 -9.95
N GLY A 40 10.89 -20.70 -8.89
CA GLY A 40 9.44 -20.81 -8.85
C GLY A 40 8.72 -19.60 -9.43
N GLY A 41 7.38 -19.67 -9.52
CA GLY A 41 6.51 -18.55 -9.85
C GLY A 41 6.33 -17.60 -8.66
N PRO A 42 5.66 -16.43 -8.85
CA PRO A 42 5.28 -15.54 -7.76
C PRO A 42 4.40 -16.25 -6.74
N VAL A 43 4.72 -16.09 -5.46
CA VAL A 43 4.04 -16.78 -4.35
C VAL A 43 3.38 -15.76 -3.42
N LYS A 44 2.13 -16.04 -3.07
CA LYS A 44 1.41 -15.28 -2.04
C LYS A 44 1.94 -15.66 -0.66
N VAL A 45 2.12 -14.67 0.20
CA VAL A 45 2.34 -14.90 1.64
C VAL A 45 1.11 -15.59 2.25
N GLY A 46 1.33 -16.53 3.18
CA GLY A 46 0.27 -17.37 3.74
C GLY A 46 -0.83 -16.64 4.49
N VAL A 47 -0.56 -15.41 4.95
CA VAL A 47 -1.53 -14.52 5.60
C VAL A 47 -1.79 -13.29 4.76
N ALA A 48 -2.84 -12.51 5.07
CA ALA A 48 -3.15 -11.23 4.45
C ALA A 48 -2.19 -10.15 4.96
N MET A 49 -0.92 -10.22 4.56
CA MET A 49 0.17 -9.40 5.11
C MET A 49 -0.03 -7.91 4.83
N THR A 50 -0.48 -7.56 3.63
CA THR A 50 -0.73 -6.15 3.26
C THR A 50 -1.89 -5.56 4.05
N ASP A 51 -2.95 -6.34 4.29
CA ASP A 51 -4.07 -5.92 5.15
C ASP A 51 -3.60 -5.65 6.57
N LEU A 52 -2.84 -6.58 7.16
CA LEU A 52 -2.29 -6.44 8.52
C LEU A 52 -1.39 -5.23 8.64
N MET A 53 -0.48 -5.02 7.70
CA MET A 53 0.39 -3.83 7.69
C MET A 53 -0.43 -2.54 7.56
N THR A 54 -1.45 -2.52 6.70
CA THR A 54 -2.32 -1.36 6.52
C THR A 54 -3.09 -1.04 7.80
N ALA A 55 -3.55 -2.05 8.52
CA ALA A 55 -4.21 -1.87 9.80
C ALA A 55 -3.27 -1.24 10.85
N LEU A 56 -1.99 -1.65 10.88
CA LEU A 56 -0.99 -1.06 11.78
C LEU A 56 -0.68 0.40 11.42
N TYR A 57 -0.56 0.74 10.14
CA TYR A 57 -0.40 2.13 9.70
C TYR A 57 -1.62 2.97 10.05
N ALA A 58 -2.83 2.45 9.81
CA ALA A 58 -4.08 3.12 10.17
C ALA A 58 -4.18 3.36 11.69
N HIS A 59 -3.82 2.35 12.50
CA HIS A 59 -3.79 2.49 13.95
C HIS A 59 -2.89 3.65 14.40
N GLY A 60 -1.65 3.71 13.91
CA GLY A 60 -0.72 4.80 14.23
C GLY A 60 -1.23 6.18 13.79
N ALA A 61 -1.80 6.26 12.58
CA ALA A 61 -2.37 7.50 12.05
C ALA A 61 -3.60 7.97 12.87
N ILE A 62 -4.46 7.04 13.30
CA ILE A 62 -5.61 7.34 14.16
C ILE A 62 -5.14 7.90 15.51
N MET A 63 -4.13 7.28 16.14
CA MET A 63 -3.58 7.76 17.41
C MET A 63 -3.00 9.17 17.27
N ALA A 64 -2.25 9.44 16.21
CA ALA A 64 -1.71 10.77 15.92
C ALA A 64 -2.83 11.81 15.70
N ALA A 65 -3.89 11.44 14.97
CA ALA A 65 -5.03 12.29 14.72
C ALA A 65 -5.82 12.61 16.01
N LEU A 66 -5.95 11.66 16.93
CA LEU A 66 -6.59 11.86 18.22
C LEU A 66 -5.79 12.85 19.08
N ILE A 67 -4.46 12.68 19.14
CA ILE A 67 -3.58 13.61 19.88
C ILE A 67 -3.67 15.03 19.29
N GLN A 68 -3.71 15.15 17.97
CA GLN A 68 -3.87 16.44 17.31
C GLN A 68 -5.24 17.05 17.61
N ARG A 69 -6.30 16.27 17.53
CA ARG A 69 -7.67 16.72 17.84
C ARG A 69 -7.77 17.25 19.27
N ASP A 70 -7.14 16.60 20.23
CA ASP A 70 -7.17 17.04 21.63
C ASP A 70 -6.46 18.40 21.82
N LYS A 71 -5.48 18.73 20.98
CA LYS A 71 -4.78 20.02 21.01
C LYS A 71 -5.49 21.12 20.22
N THR A 72 -6.14 20.78 19.11
CA THR A 72 -6.69 21.77 18.16
C THR A 72 -8.21 21.86 18.18
N GLY A 73 -8.90 20.89 18.77
CA GLY A 73 -10.35 20.75 18.69
C GLY A 73 -10.87 20.29 17.32
N GLN A 74 -9.98 20.02 16.36
CA GLN A 74 -10.35 19.70 14.98
C GLN A 74 -10.00 18.25 14.63
N GLY A 75 -10.96 17.53 14.05
CA GLY A 75 -10.74 16.22 13.45
C GLY A 75 -10.13 16.33 12.05
N GLN A 76 -9.61 15.20 11.55
CA GLN A 76 -9.05 15.12 10.21
C GLN A 76 -9.45 13.81 9.50
N LYS A 77 -9.45 13.82 8.18
CA LYS A 77 -9.58 12.62 7.36
C LYS A 77 -8.23 11.91 7.31
N ILE A 78 -8.25 10.60 7.50
CA ILE A 78 -7.08 9.73 7.30
C ILE A 78 -7.33 8.91 6.05
N ASP A 79 -6.36 8.91 5.11
CA ASP A 79 -6.37 8.07 3.92
C ASP A 79 -5.31 6.99 4.09
N CYS A 80 -5.76 5.74 4.24
CA CYS A 80 -4.92 4.55 4.28
C CYS A 80 -5.36 3.59 3.19
N ASN A 81 -4.43 3.16 2.36
CA ASN A 81 -4.73 2.20 1.30
C ASN A 81 -3.66 1.09 1.20
N LEU A 82 -4.09 -0.06 0.73
CA LEU A 82 -3.26 -1.28 0.67
C LEU A 82 -2.03 -1.09 -0.21
N LEU A 83 -2.17 -0.47 -1.38
CA LEU A 83 -1.06 -0.35 -2.33
C LEU A 83 0.04 0.55 -1.80
N SER A 84 -0.29 1.72 -1.25
CA SER A 84 0.71 2.62 -0.65
C SER A 84 1.43 1.96 0.52
N THR A 85 0.70 1.21 1.35
CA THR A 85 1.29 0.42 2.44
C THR A 85 2.24 -0.64 1.90
N GLN A 86 1.85 -1.38 0.87
CA GLN A 86 2.69 -2.40 0.27
C GLN A 86 3.97 -1.81 -0.32
N VAL A 87 3.88 -0.70 -1.04
CA VAL A 87 5.05 0.01 -1.56
C VAL A 87 5.97 0.49 -0.43
N SER A 88 5.40 1.02 0.65
CA SER A 88 6.16 1.41 1.84
C SER A 88 6.92 0.23 2.48
N ALA A 89 6.30 -0.95 2.51
CA ALA A 89 6.95 -2.16 3.03
C ALA A 89 8.14 -2.63 2.18
N MET A 90 8.22 -2.21 0.91
CA MET A 90 9.32 -2.53 -0.01
C MET A 90 10.50 -1.56 0.07
N THR A 91 10.54 -0.70 1.10
CA THR A 91 11.51 0.42 1.22
C THR A 91 12.95 -0.01 1.02
N HIS A 92 13.39 -1.11 1.63
CA HIS A 92 14.79 -1.54 1.54
C HIS A 92 15.14 -2.05 0.12
N LEU A 93 14.20 -2.70 -0.57
CA LEU A 93 14.37 -3.16 -1.95
C LEU A 93 14.43 -1.96 -2.91
N ALA A 94 13.57 -0.98 -2.69
CA ALA A 94 13.63 0.29 -3.40
C ALA A 94 14.94 1.03 -3.16
N GLY A 95 15.45 1.03 -1.91
CA GLY A 95 16.75 1.59 -1.55
C GLY A 95 17.90 0.94 -2.30
N ASN A 96 17.91 -0.39 -2.43
CA ASN A 96 18.92 -1.13 -3.18
C ASN A 96 18.91 -0.72 -4.66
N TRP A 97 17.73 -0.60 -5.25
CA TRP A 97 17.61 -0.17 -6.64
C TRP A 97 18.03 1.29 -6.85
N LEU A 98 17.54 2.20 -6.00
CA LEU A 98 17.82 3.64 -6.14
C LEU A 98 19.28 4.02 -5.88
N ASN A 99 20.00 3.28 -5.02
CA ASN A 99 21.37 3.63 -4.63
C ASN A 99 22.44 2.74 -5.28
N ALA A 100 22.10 1.53 -5.69
CA ALA A 100 23.06 0.56 -6.20
C ALA A 100 22.66 -0.07 -7.55
N ASP A 101 21.56 0.37 -8.13
CA ASP A 101 21.00 -0.17 -9.39
C ASP A 101 20.74 -1.70 -9.32
N GLN A 102 20.51 -2.21 -8.09
CA GLN A 102 20.30 -3.62 -7.83
C GLN A 102 18.83 -3.96 -7.81
N ILE A 103 18.38 -4.73 -8.80
CA ILE A 103 17.04 -5.30 -8.80
C ILE A 103 17.01 -6.50 -7.85
N SER A 104 16.22 -6.39 -6.79
CA SER A 104 16.03 -7.48 -5.83
C SER A 104 15.30 -8.66 -6.49
N LYS A 105 15.85 -9.84 -6.27
CA LYS A 105 15.31 -11.11 -6.77
C LYS A 105 14.92 -12.00 -5.58
N ARG A 106 14.13 -13.02 -5.84
CA ARG A 106 13.91 -14.11 -4.88
C ARG A 106 15.25 -14.76 -4.54
N SER A 107 15.45 -15.10 -3.27
CA SER A 107 16.70 -15.69 -2.77
C SER A 107 16.40 -16.80 -1.78
N ASN A 108 17.22 -17.83 -1.80
CA ASN A 108 17.23 -18.95 -0.84
C ASN A 108 18.10 -18.64 0.40
N LYS A 109 18.54 -17.39 0.59
CA LYS A 109 19.39 -16.98 1.71
C LYS A 109 18.59 -16.31 2.79
#